data_f4540c04a12e17008e83c0a629de7f89
#
_entry.id   f4540c04a12e17008e83c0a629de7f89
#
_cell.length_a   1.000
_cell.length_b   1.000
_cell.length_c   1.000
_cell.angle_alpha   90.00
_cell.angle_beta   90.00
_cell.angle_gamma   90.00
#
_symmetry.space_group_name_H-M   'P 1'
#
loop_
_entity.id
_entity.type
_entity.pdbx_description
1 polymer ?
#
loop_
_entity_poly.entity_id
_entity_poly.type
_entity_poly.pdbx_seq_one_letter_code
_entity_poly.pdbx_strand_id
1 'polypeptide(L)'
;MAGLLFTVGAVVSLPTNLLFTNPPVGAASRWIDLLAFMSGLVCLLIPWRRVSEGWFQLVPLVGSAEVALSVWGVGAHGGIYSWYFVLVAVFVAYAFESRAQIAGQMLFLAVCFTVPVLYLDDAGTAAIRSLVAVPLLVTVAAMVAYLRESLEAGRAQLAQQARTDELTGVGNRRVRDERLAYELARHRRSGELLALIFLDLDRFKDVNDTHGHLAGDRLLSDVGRVLSDIVRAGDTVSRPGGDEFCVIAPETGAAEAQRLTERIELALSELTAVGRPLSASVGLALFPRDGHTAEELIGHADHDQRMVKQAGGAQRARPLHAV
;
A
#
# COMPACT_ATOMS: atom_id res chain seq x y z
N MET A 1 2.55 16.81 0.16
CA MET A 1 2.66 17.26 -1.24
C MET A 1 1.77 18.48 -1.55
N ALA A 2 0.46 18.44 -1.29
CA ALA A 2 -0.45 19.56 -1.52
C ALA A 2 0.03 20.88 -0.86
N GLY A 3 0.32 20.86 0.43
CA GLY A 3 0.81 22.05 1.15
C GLY A 3 2.10 22.64 0.56
N LEU A 4 3.00 21.78 0.07
CA LEU A 4 4.23 22.22 -0.59
C LEU A 4 3.95 22.94 -1.90
N LEU A 5 3.01 22.49 -2.72
CA LEU A 5 2.63 23.12 -3.98
C LEU A 5 2.06 24.52 -3.77
N PHE A 6 1.15 24.67 -2.80
CA PHE A 6 0.58 25.96 -2.45
C PHE A 6 1.60 26.93 -1.88
N THR A 7 2.47 26.45 -0.98
CA THR A 7 3.50 27.29 -0.36
C THR A 7 4.55 27.73 -1.38
N VAL A 8 5.00 26.84 -2.24
CA VAL A 8 5.95 27.18 -3.32
C VAL A 8 5.32 28.15 -4.30
N GLY A 9 4.06 27.93 -4.70
CA GLY A 9 3.33 28.87 -5.55
C GLY A 9 3.31 30.28 -4.94
N ALA A 10 2.90 30.41 -3.69
CA ALA A 10 2.80 31.70 -3.00
C ALA A 10 4.17 32.34 -2.76
N VAL A 11 5.20 31.57 -2.38
CA VAL A 11 6.58 32.09 -2.17
C VAL A 11 7.21 32.61 -3.46
N VAL A 12 6.84 32.04 -4.62
CA VAL A 12 7.32 32.52 -5.93
C VAL A 12 6.49 33.72 -6.41
N SER A 13 5.18 33.73 -6.18
CA SER A 13 4.30 34.82 -6.66
C SER A 13 4.52 36.14 -5.91
N LEU A 14 4.81 36.09 -4.59
CA LEU A 14 4.99 37.27 -3.75
C LEU A 14 6.16 38.17 -4.21
N PRO A 15 7.41 37.65 -4.43
CA PRO A 15 8.51 38.44 -4.96
C PRO A 15 8.24 38.93 -6.40
N THR A 16 7.56 38.11 -7.22
CA THR A 16 7.26 38.45 -8.61
C THR A 16 6.35 39.68 -8.67
N ASN A 17 5.34 39.73 -7.80
CA ASN A 17 4.43 40.85 -7.69
C ASN A 17 5.08 42.12 -7.10
N LEU A 18 6.11 41.94 -6.24
CA LEU A 18 6.81 43.06 -5.62
C LEU A 18 7.91 43.65 -6.53
N LEU A 19 8.55 42.84 -7.36
CA LEU A 19 9.75 43.22 -8.10
C LEU A 19 9.49 43.56 -9.56
N PHE A 20 8.46 43.00 -10.18
CA PHE A 20 8.30 43.03 -11.65
C PHE A 20 7.06 43.77 -12.16
N THR A 21 6.29 44.41 -11.29
CA THR A 21 5.08 45.14 -11.72
C THR A 21 5.29 46.63 -11.71
N ASN A 22 5.27 47.23 -12.90
CA ASN A 22 5.21 48.65 -13.09
C ASN A 22 4.08 49.00 -14.09
N PRO A 23 2.91 49.55 -13.68
CA PRO A 23 2.59 50.07 -12.33
C PRO A 23 2.37 49.00 -11.29
N PRO A 24 2.49 49.33 -9.98
CA PRO A 24 2.35 48.36 -8.91
C PRO A 24 0.98 47.67 -8.97
N VAL A 25 1.04 46.33 -8.91
CA VAL A 25 -0.16 45.47 -8.87
C VAL A 25 -1.07 45.95 -7.74
N GLY A 26 -2.37 46.07 -8.01
CA GLY A 26 -3.35 46.60 -7.07
C GLY A 26 -3.36 45.86 -5.73
N ALA A 27 -3.88 46.50 -4.69
CA ALA A 27 -3.95 45.91 -3.35
C ALA A 27 -4.65 44.51 -3.35
N ALA A 28 -5.55 44.28 -4.28
CA ALA A 28 -6.28 43.02 -4.42
C ALA A 28 -5.36 41.79 -4.67
N SER A 29 -4.32 41.92 -5.52
CA SER A 29 -3.43 40.81 -5.82
C SER A 29 -2.59 40.40 -4.62
N ARG A 30 -2.19 41.36 -3.77
CA ARG A 30 -1.43 41.06 -2.53
C ARG A 30 -2.26 40.25 -1.53
N TRP A 31 -3.56 40.52 -1.46
CA TRP A 31 -4.47 39.72 -0.63
C TRP A 31 -4.66 38.30 -1.16
N ILE A 32 -4.69 38.13 -2.49
CA ILE A 32 -4.78 36.83 -3.14
C ILE A 32 -3.51 36.01 -2.84
N ASP A 33 -2.31 36.60 -2.97
CA ASP A 33 -1.05 35.91 -2.64
C ASP A 33 -0.97 35.53 -1.16
N LEU A 34 -1.46 36.42 -0.26
CA LEU A 34 -1.53 36.10 1.17
C LEU A 34 -2.51 34.95 1.42
N LEU A 35 -3.66 34.94 0.75
CA LEU A 35 -4.65 33.88 0.85
C LEU A 35 -4.04 32.53 0.41
N ALA A 36 -3.37 32.49 -0.75
CA ALA A 36 -2.69 31.28 -1.25
C ALA A 36 -1.60 30.79 -0.28
N PHE A 37 -0.82 31.70 0.30
CA PHE A 37 0.17 31.35 1.32
C PHE A 37 -0.49 30.75 2.58
N MET A 38 -1.55 31.33 3.07
CA MET A 38 -2.30 30.84 4.23
C MET A 38 -2.94 29.48 3.93
N SER A 39 -3.50 29.27 2.75
CA SER A 39 -4.04 27.98 2.30
C SER A 39 -2.94 26.91 2.28
N GLY A 40 -1.75 27.26 1.79
CA GLY A 40 -0.59 26.37 1.81
C GLY A 40 -0.18 25.98 3.24
N LEU A 41 -0.10 26.96 4.15
CA LEU A 41 0.23 26.72 5.54
C LEU A 41 -0.82 25.83 6.23
N VAL A 42 -2.09 26.08 6.01
CA VAL A 42 -3.19 25.24 6.52
C VAL A 42 -3.03 23.81 6.01
N CYS A 43 -2.78 23.63 4.70
CA CYS A 43 -2.55 22.32 4.12
C CYS A 43 -1.33 21.59 4.72
N LEU A 44 -0.28 22.29 5.16
CA LEU A 44 0.87 21.67 5.84
C LEU A 44 0.54 21.22 7.26
N LEU A 45 -0.36 21.92 7.95
CA LEU A 45 -0.72 21.65 9.35
C LEU A 45 -1.81 20.57 9.49
N ILE A 46 -2.58 20.29 8.45
CA ILE A 46 -3.65 19.29 8.48
C ILE A 46 -3.06 17.88 8.61
N PRO A 47 -3.50 17.07 9.58
CA PRO A 47 -3.13 15.67 9.69
C PRO A 47 -3.89 14.83 8.64
N TRP A 48 -3.43 14.82 7.40
CA TRP A 48 -4.09 14.21 6.23
C TRP A 48 -4.48 12.74 6.43
N ARG A 49 -3.78 12.00 7.30
CA ARG A 49 -4.13 10.61 7.64
C ARG A 49 -5.50 10.46 8.34
N ARG A 50 -6.07 11.57 8.85
CA ARG A 50 -7.36 11.60 9.57
C ARG A 50 -8.48 12.27 8.76
N VAL A 51 -8.15 12.80 7.59
CA VAL A 51 -9.08 13.53 6.73
C VAL A 51 -9.75 12.54 5.77
N SER A 52 -11.09 12.62 5.65
CA SER A 52 -11.82 11.79 4.70
C SER A 52 -11.51 12.21 3.25
N GLU A 53 -11.60 11.25 2.33
CA GLU A 53 -11.35 11.47 0.89
C GLU A 53 -12.16 12.62 0.30
N GLY A 54 -13.41 12.81 0.76
CA GLY A 54 -14.26 13.89 0.28
C GLY A 54 -13.67 15.30 0.53
N TRP A 55 -13.06 15.53 1.69
CA TRP A 55 -12.40 16.79 1.99
C TRP A 55 -11.11 16.99 1.18
N PHE A 56 -10.41 15.89 0.89
CA PHE A 56 -9.19 15.94 0.08
C PHE A 56 -9.45 16.45 -1.34
N GLN A 57 -10.66 16.21 -1.89
CA GLN A 57 -11.06 16.71 -3.20
C GLN A 57 -11.18 18.24 -3.27
N LEU A 58 -11.38 18.93 -2.14
CA LEU A 58 -11.45 20.40 -2.11
C LEU A 58 -10.09 21.06 -2.37
N VAL A 59 -8.99 20.39 -2.08
CA VAL A 59 -7.66 20.95 -2.21
C VAL A 59 -7.35 21.46 -3.62
N PRO A 60 -7.48 20.66 -4.70
CA PRO A 60 -7.22 21.13 -6.04
C PRO A 60 -8.31 22.11 -6.55
N LEU A 61 -9.55 22.03 -6.06
CA LEU A 61 -10.58 23.00 -6.38
C LEU A 61 -10.20 24.39 -5.85
N VAL A 62 -9.82 24.49 -4.59
CA VAL A 62 -9.35 25.73 -3.97
C VAL A 62 -8.11 26.24 -4.72
N GLY A 63 -7.12 25.38 -4.98
CA GLY A 63 -5.93 25.77 -5.72
C GLY A 63 -6.21 26.29 -7.12
N SER A 64 -7.10 25.64 -7.87
CA SER A 64 -7.52 26.12 -9.20
C SER A 64 -8.20 27.49 -9.13
N ALA A 65 -9.07 27.70 -8.13
CA ALA A 65 -9.76 28.97 -7.94
C ALA A 65 -8.78 30.10 -7.55
N GLU A 66 -7.83 29.83 -6.66
CA GLU A 66 -6.79 30.80 -6.27
C GLU A 66 -5.90 31.21 -7.45
N VAL A 67 -5.48 30.25 -8.29
CA VAL A 67 -4.73 30.55 -9.51
C VAL A 67 -5.57 31.40 -10.46
N ALA A 68 -6.85 31.09 -10.67
CA ALA A 68 -7.76 31.88 -11.51
C ALA A 68 -7.89 33.32 -11.01
N LEU A 69 -8.06 33.49 -9.69
CA LEU A 69 -8.12 34.80 -9.05
C LEU A 69 -6.82 35.59 -9.20
N SER A 70 -5.66 34.92 -9.10
CA SER A 70 -4.35 35.55 -9.32
C SER A 70 -4.18 36.01 -10.77
N VAL A 71 -4.58 35.20 -11.75
CA VAL A 71 -4.58 35.58 -13.17
C VAL A 71 -5.47 36.83 -13.40
N TRP A 72 -6.66 36.80 -12.84
CA TRP A 72 -7.61 37.91 -12.97
C TRP A 72 -7.17 39.19 -12.26
N GLY A 73 -6.64 39.07 -11.03
CA GLY A 73 -6.22 40.19 -10.19
C GLY A 73 -5.00 40.95 -10.72
N VAL A 74 -4.13 40.28 -11.46
CA VAL A 74 -2.93 40.89 -12.08
C VAL A 74 -3.23 41.49 -13.48
N GLY A 75 -4.37 41.15 -14.07
CA GLY A 75 -4.79 41.66 -15.36
C GLY A 75 -3.91 41.22 -16.52
N ALA A 76 -3.53 42.14 -17.42
CA ALA A 76 -2.79 41.84 -18.65
C ALA A 76 -1.47 41.07 -18.42
N HIS A 77 -0.84 41.17 -17.26
CA HIS A 77 0.38 40.46 -16.88
C HIS A 77 0.09 39.11 -16.19
N GLY A 78 -1.16 38.76 -15.95
CA GLY A 78 -1.58 37.54 -15.24
C GLY A 78 -1.24 36.24 -15.96
N GLY A 79 -0.90 36.30 -17.25
CA GLY A 79 -0.55 35.10 -18.04
C GLY A 79 0.58 34.23 -17.45
N ILE A 80 1.51 34.84 -16.71
CA ILE A 80 2.60 34.09 -16.07
C ILE A 80 2.09 33.14 -14.97
N TYR A 81 1.00 33.50 -14.29
CA TYR A 81 0.40 32.67 -13.24
C TYR A 81 -0.34 31.44 -13.79
N SER A 82 -0.67 31.45 -15.08
CA SER A 82 -1.31 30.32 -15.74
C SER A 82 -0.48 29.02 -15.68
N TRP A 83 0.83 29.11 -15.50
CA TRP A 83 1.71 27.94 -15.34
C TRP A 83 1.43 27.15 -14.05
N TYR A 84 0.86 27.77 -13.01
CA TYR A 84 0.48 27.06 -11.80
C TYR A 84 -0.64 26.04 -12.02
N PHE A 85 -1.46 26.20 -13.06
CA PHE A 85 -2.44 25.18 -13.44
C PHE A 85 -1.80 23.84 -13.80
N VAL A 86 -0.57 23.85 -14.35
CA VAL A 86 0.19 22.62 -14.63
C VAL A 86 0.46 21.85 -13.32
N LEU A 87 0.84 22.57 -12.25
CA LEU A 87 1.11 21.94 -10.95
C LEU A 87 -0.17 21.34 -10.35
N VAL A 88 -1.30 22.03 -10.49
CA VAL A 88 -2.59 21.50 -10.03
C VAL A 88 -2.99 20.26 -10.86
N ALA A 89 -2.81 20.29 -12.19
CA ALA A 89 -3.10 19.14 -13.05
C ALA A 89 -2.26 17.91 -12.71
N VAL A 90 -0.95 18.10 -12.47
CA VAL A 90 -0.04 17.05 -12.02
C VAL A 90 -0.48 16.49 -10.65
N PHE A 91 -0.83 17.37 -9.72
CA PHE A 91 -1.32 16.97 -8.41
C PHE A 91 -2.58 16.13 -8.50
N VAL A 92 -3.58 16.58 -9.27
CA VAL A 92 -4.84 15.86 -9.50
C VAL A 92 -4.57 14.46 -10.06
N ALA A 93 -3.76 14.38 -11.11
CA ALA A 93 -3.46 13.11 -11.77
C ALA A 93 -2.70 12.12 -10.86
N TYR A 94 -1.87 12.66 -9.94
CA TYR A 94 -1.12 11.83 -8.99
C TYR A 94 -1.94 11.42 -7.76
N ALA A 95 -2.80 12.30 -7.27
CA ALA A 95 -3.45 12.17 -5.97
C ALA A 95 -4.76 11.36 -6.02
N PHE A 96 -5.44 11.33 -7.18
CA PHE A 96 -6.74 10.66 -7.33
C PHE A 96 -6.61 9.36 -8.13
N GLU A 97 -7.35 8.34 -7.68
CA GLU A 97 -7.39 7.02 -8.34
C GLU A 97 -8.55 6.91 -9.31
N SER A 98 -9.68 7.56 -9.00
CA SER A 98 -10.89 7.50 -9.81
C SER A 98 -10.77 8.37 -11.05
N ARG A 99 -10.91 7.76 -12.23
CA ARG A 99 -10.94 8.49 -13.52
C ARG A 99 -12.04 9.55 -13.57
N ALA A 100 -13.19 9.29 -12.93
CA ALA A 100 -14.29 10.24 -12.86
C ALA A 100 -13.91 11.47 -12.01
N GLN A 101 -13.22 11.27 -10.89
CA GLN A 101 -12.72 12.38 -10.05
C GLN A 101 -11.69 13.21 -10.81
N ILE A 102 -10.72 12.56 -11.45
CA ILE A 102 -9.72 13.26 -12.28
C ILE A 102 -10.40 14.07 -13.37
N ALA A 103 -11.36 13.48 -14.11
CA ALA A 103 -12.09 14.19 -15.17
C ALA A 103 -12.89 15.41 -14.64
N GLY A 104 -13.57 15.27 -13.51
CA GLY A 104 -14.29 16.38 -12.87
C GLY A 104 -13.37 17.52 -12.43
N GLN A 105 -12.24 17.20 -11.83
CA GLN A 105 -11.22 18.17 -11.41
C GLN A 105 -10.57 18.86 -12.62
N MET A 106 -10.26 18.12 -13.68
CA MET A 106 -9.70 18.68 -14.92
C MET A 106 -10.69 19.58 -15.64
N LEU A 107 -11.99 19.25 -15.64
CA LEU A 107 -13.04 20.12 -16.17
C LEU A 107 -13.12 21.44 -15.39
N PHE A 108 -13.11 21.36 -14.06
CA PHE A 108 -13.12 22.55 -13.21
C PHE A 108 -11.86 23.40 -13.44
N LEU A 109 -10.69 22.80 -13.52
CA LEU A 109 -9.43 23.47 -13.82
C LEU A 109 -9.47 24.16 -15.20
N ALA A 110 -10.02 23.49 -16.21
CA ALA A 110 -10.20 24.09 -17.55
C ALA A 110 -11.12 25.34 -17.52
N VAL A 111 -12.20 25.31 -16.73
CA VAL A 111 -13.07 26.48 -16.51
C VAL A 111 -12.29 27.57 -15.79
N CYS A 112 -11.58 27.26 -14.70
CA CYS A 112 -10.75 28.24 -13.97
C CYS A 112 -9.66 28.89 -14.83
N PHE A 113 -9.10 28.14 -15.80
CA PHE A 113 -8.18 28.71 -16.79
C PHE A 113 -8.88 29.60 -17.81
N THR A 114 -9.94 29.10 -18.42
CA THR A 114 -10.56 29.74 -19.61
C THR A 114 -11.32 31.03 -19.23
N VAL A 115 -12.03 31.06 -18.10
CA VAL A 115 -12.86 32.21 -17.73
C VAL A 115 -12.07 33.53 -17.56
N PRO A 116 -10.94 33.57 -16.79
CA PRO A 116 -10.12 34.77 -16.72
C PRO A 116 -9.53 35.20 -18.07
N VAL A 117 -9.11 34.24 -18.89
CA VAL A 117 -8.52 34.49 -20.21
C VAL A 117 -9.56 35.14 -21.17
N LEU A 118 -10.80 34.63 -21.17
CA LEU A 118 -11.90 35.24 -21.97
C LEU A 118 -12.26 36.66 -21.53
N TYR A 119 -12.04 36.97 -20.26
CA TYR A 119 -12.35 38.31 -19.72
C TYR A 119 -11.22 39.32 -19.98
N LEU A 120 -9.97 38.89 -19.96
CA LEU A 120 -8.77 39.74 -20.03
C LEU A 120 -8.26 39.95 -21.46
N ASP A 121 -8.41 38.95 -22.33
CA ASP A 121 -7.93 38.98 -23.70
C ASP A 121 -9.04 39.26 -24.69
N ASP A 122 -8.68 39.67 -25.91
CA ASP A 122 -9.62 39.67 -27.04
C ASP A 122 -10.02 38.23 -27.42
N ALA A 123 -11.17 38.07 -28.05
CA ALA A 123 -11.76 36.75 -28.33
C ALA A 123 -10.83 35.85 -29.15
N GLY A 124 -10.01 36.38 -30.04
CA GLY A 124 -9.08 35.60 -30.86
C GLY A 124 -7.90 35.07 -30.02
N THR A 125 -7.30 35.92 -29.23
CA THR A 125 -6.21 35.56 -28.32
C THR A 125 -6.66 34.58 -27.24
N ALA A 126 -7.82 34.81 -26.65
CA ALA A 126 -8.42 33.94 -25.66
C ALA A 126 -8.70 32.53 -26.22
N ALA A 127 -9.24 32.46 -27.44
CA ALA A 127 -9.49 31.18 -28.11
C ALA A 127 -8.19 30.40 -28.36
N ILE A 128 -7.15 31.08 -28.88
CA ILE A 128 -5.85 30.44 -29.12
C ILE A 128 -5.22 29.93 -27.82
N ARG A 129 -5.18 30.75 -26.77
CA ARG A 129 -4.63 30.36 -25.45
C ARG A 129 -5.36 29.15 -24.88
N SER A 130 -6.69 29.16 -24.88
CA SER A 130 -7.47 28.04 -24.36
C SER A 130 -7.35 26.79 -25.20
N LEU A 131 -7.30 26.91 -26.53
CA LEU A 131 -7.14 25.80 -27.47
C LEU A 131 -5.79 25.11 -27.32
N VAL A 132 -4.75 25.82 -26.88
CA VAL A 132 -3.41 25.26 -26.67
C VAL A 132 -3.26 24.75 -25.22
N ALA A 133 -3.64 25.56 -24.24
CA ALA A 133 -3.37 25.26 -22.83
C ALA A 133 -4.22 24.12 -22.28
N VAL A 134 -5.53 24.09 -22.60
CA VAL A 134 -6.42 23.05 -22.05
C VAL A 134 -6.02 21.63 -22.52
N PRO A 135 -5.79 21.37 -23.81
CA PRO A 135 -5.27 20.07 -24.24
C PRO A 135 -3.90 19.73 -23.65
N LEU A 136 -3.01 20.72 -23.48
CA LEU A 136 -1.71 20.51 -22.85
C LEU A 136 -1.87 20.06 -21.40
N LEU A 137 -2.72 20.72 -20.60
CA LEU A 137 -2.99 20.34 -19.22
C LEU A 137 -3.59 18.92 -19.13
N VAL A 138 -4.53 18.60 -20.00
CA VAL A 138 -5.11 17.26 -20.10
C VAL A 138 -4.04 16.22 -20.46
N THR A 139 -3.16 16.54 -21.42
CA THR A 139 -2.09 15.65 -21.83
C THR A 139 -1.09 15.40 -20.70
N VAL A 140 -0.69 16.44 -19.97
CA VAL A 140 0.19 16.31 -18.80
C VAL A 140 -0.48 15.43 -17.72
N ALA A 141 -1.74 15.68 -17.40
CA ALA A 141 -2.47 14.88 -16.44
C ALA A 141 -2.58 13.41 -16.88
N ALA A 142 -2.93 13.15 -18.15
CA ALA A 142 -3.00 11.80 -18.70
C ALA A 142 -1.65 11.09 -18.65
N MET A 143 -0.55 11.80 -18.95
CA MET A 143 0.80 11.26 -18.89
C MET A 143 1.22 10.88 -17.47
N VAL A 144 0.92 11.72 -16.48
CA VAL A 144 1.22 11.45 -15.06
C VAL A 144 0.40 10.25 -14.56
N ALA A 145 -0.89 10.20 -14.89
CA ALA A 145 -1.74 9.07 -14.52
C ALA A 145 -1.25 7.75 -15.14
N TYR A 146 -0.89 7.77 -16.42
CA TYR A 146 -0.32 6.61 -17.12
C TYR A 146 1.01 6.14 -16.49
N LEU A 147 1.93 7.07 -16.20
CA LEU A 147 3.22 6.74 -15.56
C LEU A 147 3.00 6.12 -14.17
N ARG A 148 2.06 6.66 -13.40
CA ARG A 148 1.69 6.12 -12.10
C ARG A 148 1.16 4.68 -12.23
N GLU A 149 0.17 4.45 -13.09
CA GLU A 149 -0.39 3.11 -13.34
C GLU A 149 0.71 2.13 -13.80
N SER A 150 1.61 2.56 -14.67
CA SER A 150 2.75 1.74 -15.15
C SER A 150 3.74 1.40 -14.04
N LEU A 151 4.05 2.34 -13.15
CA LEU A 151 4.93 2.12 -12.01
C LEU A 151 4.29 1.18 -10.98
N GLU A 152 3.00 1.32 -10.71
CA GLU A 152 2.27 0.43 -9.80
C GLU A 152 2.20 -0.99 -10.35
N ALA A 153 1.92 -1.15 -11.65
CA ALA A 153 1.94 -2.44 -12.32
C ALA A 153 3.34 -3.10 -12.29
N GLY A 154 4.39 -2.32 -12.56
CA GLY A 154 5.78 -2.80 -12.47
C GLY A 154 6.17 -3.24 -11.06
N ARG A 155 5.77 -2.48 -10.04
CA ARG A 155 5.97 -2.86 -8.63
C ARG A 155 5.22 -4.14 -8.26
N ALA A 156 3.96 -4.27 -8.68
CA ALA A 156 3.17 -5.48 -8.45
C ALA A 156 3.81 -6.71 -9.12
N GLN A 157 4.34 -6.55 -10.33
CA GLN A 157 5.06 -7.61 -11.04
C GLN A 157 6.36 -8.03 -10.33
N LEU A 158 7.14 -7.07 -9.84
CA LEU A 158 8.35 -7.34 -9.05
C LEU A 158 8.01 -8.02 -7.72
N ALA A 159 6.96 -7.57 -7.03
CA ALA A 159 6.47 -8.21 -5.81
C ALA A 159 5.99 -9.65 -6.06
N GLN A 160 5.34 -9.91 -7.20
CA GLN A 160 4.99 -11.28 -7.60
C GLN A 160 6.22 -12.16 -7.90
N GLN A 161 7.34 -11.58 -8.33
CA GLN A 161 8.60 -12.32 -8.58
C GLN A 161 9.39 -12.53 -7.29
N ALA A 162 9.15 -11.75 -6.25
CA ALA A 162 9.77 -11.95 -4.95
C ALA A 162 9.48 -13.37 -4.45
N ARG A 163 10.47 -14.00 -3.83
CA ARG A 163 10.38 -15.36 -3.25
C ARG A 163 10.30 -15.34 -1.73
N THR A 164 10.58 -14.19 -1.13
CA THR A 164 10.59 -13.98 0.32
C THR A 164 9.45 -13.05 0.72
N ASP A 165 8.90 -13.26 1.90
CA ASP A 165 8.04 -12.30 2.58
C ASP A 165 8.92 -11.17 3.13
N GLU A 166 8.66 -9.93 2.72
CA GLU A 166 9.50 -8.76 3.03
C GLU A 166 9.57 -8.46 4.54
N LEU A 167 8.53 -8.82 5.28
CA LEU A 167 8.46 -8.55 6.71
C LEU A 167 9.25 -9.56 7.53
N THR A 168 9.10 -10.84 7.21
CA THR A 168 9.62 -11.95 8.03
C THR A 168 10.90 -12.58 7.48
N GLY A 169 11.24 -12.32 6.21
CA GLY A 169 12.40 -12.89 5.54
C GLY A 169 12.28 -14.38 5.16
N VAL A 170 11.21 -15.07 5.57
CA VAL A 170 10.93 -16.45 5.16
C VAL A 170 10.32 -16.52 3.75
N GLY A 171 10.15 -17.71 3.19
CA GLY A 171 9.47 -17.87 1.89
C GLY A 171 8.06 -17.27 1.91
N ASN A 172 7.61 -16.74 0.78
CA ASN A 172 6.23 -16.32 0.63
C ASN A 172 5.32 -17.46 0.13
N ARG A 173 4.04 -17.17 -0.12
CA ARG A 173 3.06 -18.14 -0.64
C ARG A 173 3.55 -18.86 -1.91
N ARG A 174 4.22 -18.14 -2.80
CA ARG A 174 4.77 -18.71 -4.03
C ARG A 174 5.84 -19.76 -3.75
N VAL A 175 6.75 -19.47 -2.82
CA VAL A 175 7.79 -20.43 -2.40
C VAL A 175 7.15 -21.68 -1.78
N ARG A 176 6.12 -21.54 -0.95
CA ARG A 176 5.35 -22.67 -0.44
C ARG A 176 4.82 -23.54 -1.57
N ASP A 177 4.11 -22.93 -2.51
CA ASP A 177 3.44 -23.67 -3.58
C ASP A 177 4.45 -24.35 -4.51
N GLU A 178 5.52 -23.66 -4.92
CA GLU A 178 6.59 -24.22 -5.74
C GLU A 178 7.33 -25.37 -5.02
N ARG A 179 7.65 -25.16 -3.74
CA ARG A 179 8.38 -26.17 -2.95
C ARG A 179 7.52 -27.41 -2.70
N LEU A 180 6.26 -27.22 -2.33
CA LEU A 180 5.34 -28.34 -2.10
C LEU A 180 5.15 -29.15 -3.37
N ALA A 181 4.94 -28.51 -4.52
CA ALA A 181 4.82 -29.20 -5.81
C ALA A 181 6.10 -30.00 -6.16
N TYR A 182 7.27 -29.40 -5.94
CA TYR A 182 8.55 -30.06 -6.17
C TYR A 182 8.73 -31.30 -5.27
N GLU A 183 8.48 -31.16 -3.97
CA GLU A 183 8.65 -32.25 -3.02
C GLU A 183 7.62 -33.38 -3.27
N LEU A 184 6.39 -33.06 -3.59
CA LEU A 184 5.39 -34.04 -3.96
C LEU A 184 5.81 -34.86 -5.20
N ALA A 185 6.34 -34.19 -6.23
CA ALA A 185 6.83 -34.87 -7.43
C ALA A 185 8.05 -35.78 -7.11
N ARG A 186 8.90 -35.37 -6.17
CA ARG A 186 10.05 -36.17 -5.68
C ARG A 186 9.56 -37.36 -4.87
N HIS A 187 8.71 -37.15 -3.86
CA HIS A 187 8.28 -38.17 -2.90
C HIS A 187 7.34 -39.22 -3.52
N ARG A 188 6.58 -38.86 -4.55
CA ARG A 188 5.84 -39.84 -5.37
C ARG A 188 6.74 -40.87 -6.04
N ARG A 189 7.99 -40.50 -6.36
CA ARG A 189 8.96 -41.40 -7.01
C ARG A 189 9.78 -42.18 -6.03
N SER A 190 10.15 -41.58 -4.88
CA SER A 190 10.98 -42.22 -3.86
C SER A 190 10.17 -43.08 -2.88
N GLY A 191 8.88 -42.83 -2.70
CA GLY A 191 8.03 -43.45 -1.70
C GLY A 191 8.26 -42.88 -0.28
N GLU A 192 9.06 -41.83 -0.15
CA GLU A 192 9.35 -41.21 1.15
C GLU A 192 8.18 -40.36 1.64
N LEU A 193 8.15 -40.10 2.95
CA LEU A 193 7.09 -39.33 3.59
C LEU A 193 7.40 -37.83 3.54
N LEU A 194 6.37 -37.00 3.52
CA LEU A 194 6.48 -35.56 3.57
C LEU A 194 5.47 -35.02 4.59
N ALA A 195 5.87 -34.11 5.45
CA ALA A 195 4.98 -33.41 6.37
C ALA A 195 4.77 -31.97 5.94
N LEU A 196 3.52 -31.51 6.02
CA LEU A 196 3.09 -30.13 5.84
C LEU A 196 2.46 -29.66 7.14
N ILE A 197 3.00 -28.60 7.73
CA ILE A 197 2.55 -28.03 9.00
C ILE A 197 2.05 -26.60 8.72
N PHE A 198 0.79 -26.32 9.03
CA PHE A 198 0.21 -24.98 9.00
C PHE A 198 0.11 -24.42 10.41
N LEU A 199 0.41 -23.14 10.56
CA LEU A 199 0.33 -22.42 11.82
C LEU A 199 -0.46 -21.12 11.62
N ASP A 200 -1.30 -20.78 12.58
CA ASP A 200 -2.01 -19.50 12.66
C ASP A 200 -1.80 -18.97 14.09
N LEU A 201 -1.29 -17.74 14.21
CA LEU A 201 -0.97 -17.15 15.50
C LEU A 201 -2.25 -16.79 16.26
N ASP A 202 -2.43 -17.39 17.42
CA ASP A 202 -3.61 -17.14 18.23
C ASP A 202 -3.65 -15.70 18.72
N ARG A 203 -4.82 -15.04 18.55
CA ARG A 203 -5.05 -13.67 19.03
C ARG A 203 -4.07 -12.61 18.48
N PHE A 204 -3.51 -12.82 17.32
CA PHE A 204 -2.62 -11.83 16.69
C PHE A 204 -3.31 -10.47 16.52
N LYS A 205 -4.63 -10.46 16.26
CA LYS A 205 -5.42 -9.24 16.20
C LYS A 205 -5.36 -8.44 17.52
N ASP A 206 -5.40 -9.12 18.68
CA ASP A 206 -5.35 -8.46 20.00
C ASP A 206 -4.00 -7.72 20.17
N VAL A 207 -2.90 -8.24 19.61
CA VAL A 207 -1.59 -7.57 19.59
C VAL A 207 -1.66 -6.26 18.81
N ASN A 208 -2.25 -6.30 17.61
CA ASN A 208 -2.42 -5.11 16.79
C ASN A 208 -3.33 -4.07 17.44
N ASP A 209 -4.45 -4.52 18.00
CA ASP A 209 -5.45 -3.65 18.63
C ASP A 209 -4.89 -2.99 19.92
N THR A 210 -4.02 -3.70 20.66
CA THR A 210 -3.46 -3.21 21.94
C THR A 210 -2.18 -2.38 21.77
N HIS A 211 -1.27 -2.82 20.87
CA HIS A 211 0.08 -2.25 20.74
C HIS A 211 0.37 -1.61 19.38
N GLY A 212 -0.62 -1.63 18.47
CA GLY A 212 -0.52 -1.09 17.12
C GLY A 212 0.18 -2.04 16.13
N HIS A 213 -0.01 -1.78 14.84
CA HIS A 213 0.49 -2.62 13.74
C HIS A 213 2.01 -2.83 13.77
N LEU A 214 2.79 -1.82 14.19
CA LEU A 214 4.25 -1.96 14.28
C LEU A 214 4.70 -3.03 15.31
N ALA A 215 3.91 -3.25 16.36
CA ALA A 215 4.19 -4.31 17.31
C ALA A 215 3.84 -5.69 16.74
N GLY A 216 2.73 -5.78 16.00
CA GLY A 216 2.38 -7.00 15.26
C GLY A 216 3.42 -7.35 14.21
N ASP A 217 3.93 -6.37 13.47
CA ASP A 217 4.97 -6.58 12.46
C ASP A 217 6.27 -7.13 13.08
N ARG A 218 6.69 -6.59 14.23
CA ARG A 218 7.84 -7.11 14.98
C ARG A 218 7.62 -8.54 15.43
N LEU A 219 6.45 -8.85 15.98
CA LEU A 219 6.10 -10.20 16.40
C LEU A 219 6.16 -11.20 15.24
N LEU A 220 5.59 -10.84 14.07
CA LEU A 220 5.67 -11.67 12.87
C LEU A 220 7.11 -11.91 12.41
N SER A 221 7.97 -10.90 12.47
CA SER A 221 9.39 -11.02 12.15
C SER A 221 10.12 -11.93 13.12
N ASP A 222 9.83 -11.84 14.43
CA ASP A 222 10.39 -12.72 15.45
C ASP A 222 9.94 -14.16 15.26
N VAL A 223 8.67 -14.40 14.94
CA VAL A 223 8.14 -15.74 14.61
C VAL A 223 8.86 -16.31 13.39
N GLY A 224 9.02 -15.54 12.31
CA GLY A 224 9.74 -15.99 11.12
C GLY A 224 11.17 -16.43 11.43
N ARG A 225 11.88 -15.67 12.28
CA ARG A 225 13.24 -16.00 12.74
C ARG A 225 13.25 -17.27 13.58
N VAL A 226 12.38 -17.37 14.59
CA VAL A 226 12.29 -18.55 15.47
C VAL A 226 11.99 -19.81 14.67
N LEU A 227 11.05 -19.76 13.73
CA LEU A 227 10.74 -20.90 12.86
C LEU A 227 11.94 -21.30 12.00
N SER A 228 12.65 -20.33 11.42
CA SER A 228 13.85 -20.59 10.62
C SER A 228 14.98 -21.22 11.41
N ASP A 229 15.12 -20.86 12.69
CA ASP A 229 16.16 -21.40 13.58
C ASP A 229 15.85 -22.84 14.04
N ILE A 230 14.58 -23.21 14.11
CA ILE A 230 14.14 -24.53 14.60
C ILE A 230 14.22 -25.59 13.50
N VAL A 231 13.88 -25.25 12.27
CA VAL A 231 13.79 -26.18 11.16
C VAL A 231 15.19 -26.59 10.67
N ARG A 232 15.32 -27.77 10.06
CA ARG A 232 16.57 -28.19 9.44
C ARG A 232 16.76 -27.59 8.05
N ALA A 233 17.98 -27.62 7.52
CA ALA A 233 18.33 -27.04 6.21
C ALA A 233 17.49 -27.58 5.03
N GLY A 234 16.93 -28.79 5.15
CA GLY A 234 16.06 -29.39 4.14
C GLY A 234 14.62 -28.90 4.19
N ASP A 235 14.19 -28.38 5.32
CA ASP A 235 12.84 -27.88 5.53
C ASP A 235 12.66 -26.49 4.92
N THR A 236 11.42 -26.10 4.67
CA THR A 236 11.11 -24.77 4.12
C THR A 236 10.07 -24.11 4.97
N VAL A 237 10.38 -22.92 5.50
CA VAL A 237 9.45 -22.05 6.19
C VAL A 237 8.92 -21.02 5.21
N SER A 238 7.63 -20.75 5.29
CA SER A 238 6.97 -19.72 4.48
C SER A 238 5.85 -19.03 5.24
N ARG A 239 5.53 -17.80 4.84
CA ARG A 239 4.38 -17.05 5.32
C ARG A 239 3.46 -16.76 4.14
N PRO A 240 2.35 -17.49 4.00
CA PRO A 240 1.38 -17.28 2.91
C PRO A 240 0.67 -15.93 2.97
N GLY A 241 0.49 -15.37 4.15
CA GLY A 241 -0.09 -14.05 4.38
C GLY A 241 -0.65 -13.90 5.80
N GLY A 242 -0.95 -12.67 6.19
CA GLY A 242 -1.53 -12.39 7.52
C GLY A 242 -0.67 -12.89 8.68
N ASP A 243 -1.27 -13.66 9.55
CA ASP A 243 -0.69 -14.32 10.72
C ASP A 243 -0.43 -15.83 10.51
N GLU A 244 -0.49 -16.29 9.25
CA GLU A 244 -0.31 -17.68 8.86
C GLU A 244 1.13 -17.99 8.47
N PHE A 245 1.65 -19.11 8.98
CA PHE A 245 2.94 -19.68 8.59
C PHE A 245 2.77 -21.14 8.13
N CYS A 246 3.73 -21.61 7.34
CA CYS A 246 3.73 -22.97 6.83
C CYS A 246 5.14 -23.54 6.85
N VAL A 247 5.29 -24.77 7.30
CA VAL A 247 6.54 -25.53 7.25
C VAL A 247 6.33 -26.75 6.36
N ILE A 248 7.21 -26.91 5.36
CA ILE A 248 7.30 -28.11 4.53
C ILE A 248 8.52 -28.89 5.00
N ALA A 249 8.32 -30.11 5.50
CA ALA A 249 9.37 -30.97 6.02
C ALA A 249 9.44 -32.26 5.18
N PRO A 250 10.36 -32.34 4.19
CA PRO A 250 10.59 -33.55 3.40
C PRO A 250 11.10 -34.69 4.27
N GLU A 251 10.96 -35.95 3.83
CA GLU A 251 11.49 -37.14 4.50
C GLU A 251 11.12 -37.18 6.01
N THR A 252 9.87 -36.80 6.33
CA THR A 252 9.37 -36.62 7.68
C THR A 252 8.10 -37.44 7.90
N GLY A 253 8.17 -38.43 8.77
CA GLY A 253 7.05 -39.26 9.15
C GLY A 253 6.23 -38.68 10.31
N ALA A 254 5.12 -39.32 10.67
CA ALA A 254 4.18 -38.86 11.68
C ALA A 254 4.81 -38.51 13.03
N ALA A 255 5.64 -39.39 13.56
CA ALA A 255 6.31 -39.18 14.86
C ALA A 255 7.32 -38.02 14.84
N GLU A 256 7.98 -37.79 13.70
CA GLU A 256 8.93 -36.69 13.53
C GLU A 256 8.20 -35.36 13.30
N ALA A 257 7.13 -35.37 12.52
CA ALA A 257 6.26 -34.22 12.32
C ALA A 257 5.65 -33.77 13.66
N GLN A 258 5.17 -34.69 14.48
CA GLN A 258 4.65 -34.39 15.80
C GLN A 258 5.73 -33.74 16.71
N ARG A 259 6.94 -34.29 16.75
CA ARG A 259 8.07 -33.69 17.49
C ARG A 259 8.45 -32.31 16.98
N LEU A 260 8.39 -32.09 15.66
CA LEU A 260 8.65 -30.78 15.08
C LEU A 260 7.57 -29.78 15.50
N THR A 261 6.29 -30.17 15.47
CA THR A 261 5.18 -29.34 15.94
C THR A 261 5.37 -28.96 17.41
N GLU A 262 5.69 -29.91 18.29
CA GLU A 262 5.92 -29.64 19.71
C GLU A 262 7.11 -28.68 19.94
N ARG A 263 8.18 -28.81 19.18
CA ARG A 263 9.32 -27.87 19.21
C ARG A 263 8.93 -26.48 18.77
N ILE A 264 8.11 -26.37 17.74
CA ILE A 264 7.58 -25.09 17.25
C ILE A 264 6.73 -24.43 18.34
N GLU A 265 5.77 -25.16 18.91
CA GLU A 265 4.88 -24.64 19.97
C GLU A 265 5.69 -24.16 21.19
N LEU A 266 6.69 -24.96 21.62
CA LEU A 266 7.56 -24.61 22.74
C LEU A 266 8.34 -23.32 22.46
N ALA A 267 8.95 -23.20 21.29
CA ALA A 267 9.76 -22.03 20.95
C ALA A 267 8.91 -20.78 20.74
N LEU A 268 7.70 -20.90 20.18
CA LEU A 268 6.76 -19.78 20.09
C LEU A 268 6.32 -19.32 21.48
N SER A 269 6.18 -20.24 22.44
CA SER A 269 5.80 -19.89 23.82
C SER A 269 6.86 -19.07 24.57
N GLU A 270 8.10 -19.04 24.11
CA GLU A 270 9.16 -18.16 24.63
C GLU A 270 8.97 -16.70 24.18
N LEU A 271 8.23 -16.47 23.09
CA LEU A 271 7.82 -15.14 22.68
C LEU A 271 6.63 -14.65 23.51
N THR A 272 6.62 -13.36 23.82
CA THR A 272 5.54 -12.75 24.61
C THR A 272 4.66 -11.88 23.73
N ALA A 273 3.37 -12.17 23.71
CA ALA A 273 2.34 -11.36 23.04
C ALA A 273 1.31 -10.87 24.06
N VAL A 274 1.12 -9.57 24.21
CA VAL A 274 0.17 -8.93 25.16
C VAL A 274 0.32 -9.48 26.59
N GLY A 275 1.59 -9.60 27.07
CA GLY A 275 1.90 -10.06 28.42
C GLY A 275 1.66 -11.57 28.68
N ARG A 276 1.52 -12.37 27.62
CA ARG A 276 1.32 -13.83 27.67
C ARG A 276 2.27 -14.52 26.69
N PRO A 277 2.62 -15.80 26.95
CA PRO A 277 3.29 -16.63 25.94
C PRO A 277 2.47 -16.64 24.63
N LEU A 278 3.19 -16.55 23.50
CA LEU A 278 2.58 -16.67 22.18
C LEU A 278 2.16 -18.11 21.95
N SER A 279 0.95 -18.32 21.44
CA SER A 279 0.49 -19.63 20.97
C SER A 279 0.09 -19.58 19.50
N ALA A 280 0.08 -20.74 18.87
CA ALA A 280 -0.42 -20.90 17.51
C ALA A 280 -1.31 -22.13 17.43
N SER A 281 -2.36 -22.04 16.63
CA SER A 281 -3.17 -23.17 16.23
C SER A 281 -2.46 -23.89 15.09
N VAL A 282 -2.10 -25.16 15.29
CA VAL A 282 -1.28 -25.93 14.35
C VAL A 282 -2.10 -27.05 13.73
N GLY A 283 -2.04 -27.16 12.40
CA GLY A 283 -2.60 -28.27 11.61
C GLY A 283 -1.51 -29.04 10.87
N LEU A 284 -1.65 -30.35 10.79
CA LEU A 284 -0.66 -31.26 10.20
C LEU A 284 -1.29 -32.11 9.09
N ALA A 285 -0.61 -32.21 7.94
CA ALA A 285 -0.90 -33.17 6.90
C ALA A 285 0.33 -33.97 6.49
N LEU A 286 0.16 -35.25 6.23
CA LEU A 286 1.24 -36.17 5.84
C LEU A 286 0.95 -36.77 4.45
N PHE A 287 1.91 -36.63 3.55
CA PHE A 287 1.91 -37.39 2.29
C PHE A 287 2.48 -38.81 2.53
N PRO A 288 1.88 -39.87 1.96
CA PRO A 288 0.68 -39.87 1.12
C PRO A 288 -0.64 -40.04 1.90
N ARG A 289 -0.61 -40.16 3.22
CA ARG A 289 -1.75 -40.52 4.07
C ARG A 289 -2.95 -39.57 3.94
N ASP A 290 -2.66 -38.25 3.99
CA ASP A 290 -3.69 -37.21 4.10
C ASP A 290 -3.96 -36.50 2.75
N GLY A 291 -3.27 -36.94 1.69
CA GLY A 291 -3.47 -36.45 0.32
C GLY A 291 -2.31 -36.79 -0.61
N HIS A 292 -2.61 -36.73 -1.91
CA HIS A 292 -1.65 -36.97 -2.99
C HIS A 292 -1.36 -35.73 -3.83
N THR A 293 -2.14 -34.67 -3.66
CA THR A 293 -1.97 -33.37 -4.33
C THR A 293 -1.66 -32.25 -3.33
N ALA A 294 -1.15 -31.15 -3.83
CA ALA A 294 -0.91 -29.97 -3.00
C ALA A 294 -2.20 -29.44 -2.36
N GLU A 295 -3.29 -29.41 -3.15
CA GLU A 295 -4.59 -28.96 -2.70
C GLU A 295 -5.15 -29.84 -1.58
N GLU A 296 -5.02 -31.18 -1.71
CA GLU A 296 -5.50 -32.11 -0.69
C GLU A 296 -4.73 -31.93 0.62
N LEU A 297 -3.40 -31.87 0.58
CA LEU A 297 -2.57 -31.67 1.78
C LEU A 297 -2.80 -30.32 2.43
N ILE A 298 -2.86 -29.25 1.66
CA ILE A 298 -3.18 -27.91 2.16
C ILE A 298 -4.56 -27.91 2.80
N GLY A 299 -5.56 -28.48 2.12
CA GLY A 299 -6.92 -28.56 2.64
C GLY A 299 -7.04 -29.36 3.93
N HIS A 300 -6.26 -30.47 4.07
CA HIS A 300 -6.24 -31.28 5.27
C HIS A 300 -5.57 -30.53 6.44
N ALA A 301 -4.39 -29.92 6.21
CA ALA A 301 -3.68 -29.15 7.24
C ALA A 301 -4.49 -27.94 7.72
N ASP A 302 -5.13 -27.20 6.81
CA ASP A 302 -6.00 -26.06 7.12
C ASP A 302 -7.26 -26.51 7.89
N HIS A 303 -7.85 -27.65 7.53
CA HIS A 303 -8.98 -28.22 8.27
C HIS A 303 -8.58 -28.59 9.71
N ASP A 304 -7.47 -29.30 9.88
CA ASP A 304 -6.93 -29.71 11.18
C ASP A 304 -6.62 -28.50 12.05
N GLN A 305 -5.95 -27.49 11.50
CA GLN A 305 -5.66 -26.22 12.15
C GLN A 305 -6.92 -25.49 12.63
N ARG A 306 -7.99 -25.43 11.78
CA ARG A 306 -9.27 -24.83 12.19
C ARG A 306 -9.96 -25.58 13.31
N MET A 307 -9.89 -26.91 13.33
CA MET A 307 -10.44 -27.72 14.43
C MET A 307 -9.73 -27.43 15.75
N VAL A 308 -8.39 -27.28 15.74
CA VAL A 308 -7.61 -26.88 16.91
C VAL A 308 -8.01 -25.48 17.39
N LYS A 309 -8.15 -24.53 16.47
CA LYS A 309 -8.56 -23.15 16.77
C LYS A 309 -9.96 -23.08 17.41
N GLN A 310 -10.93 -23.86 16.92
CA GLN A 310 -12.27 -23.95 17.47
C GLN A 310 -12.33 -24.62 18.85
N ALA A 311 -11.44 -25.57 19.11
CA ALA A 311 -11.33 -26.25 20.42
C ALA A 311 -10.69 -25.38 21.51
N GLY A 312 -10.33 -24.12 21.23
CA GLY A 312 -9.88 -23.15 22.24
C GLY A 312 -8.41 -22.77 22.17
N GLY A 313 -7.77 -22.89 21.01
CA GLY A 313 -6.37 -22.51 20.77
C GLY A 313 -5.45 -22.97 21.92
N ALA A 314 -4.55 -23.85 21.76
CA ALA A 314 -3.69 -24.48 22.78
C ALA A 314 -4.13 -25.87 23.27
N GLN A 315 -5.09 -26.53 22.61
CA GLN A 315 -5.19 -27.98 22.74
C GLN A 315 -4.29 -28.61 21.70
N ARG A 316 -3.26 -29.31 22.19
CA ARG A 316 -2.25 -30.08 21.49
C ARG A 316 -2.80 -30.74 20.23
N ALA A 317 -2.04 -30.65 19.15
CA ALA A 317 -2.23 -31.51 17.98
C ALA A 317 -2.64 -32.92 18.48
N ARG A 318 -3.81 -33.38 18.07
CA ARG A 318 -4.34 -34.69 18.47
C ARG A 318 -3.26 -35.73 18.23
N PRO A 319 -2.94 -36.61 19.20
CA PRO A 319 -2.00 -37.68 18.95
C PRO A 319 -2.49 -38.47 17.73
N LEU A 320 -1.63 -38.55 16.72
CA LEU A 320 -1.88 -39.34 15.51
C LEU A 320 -2.03 -40.77 15.93
N HIS A 321 -3.26 -41.24 16.15
CA HIS A 321 -3.50 -42.65 16.42
C HIS A 321 -2.97 -43.45 15.23
N ALA A 322 -1.99 -44.30 15.55
CA ALA A 322 -1.50 -45.34 14.67
C ALA A 322 -2.71 -46.19 14.19
N VAL A 323 -2.92 -46.26 12.90
CA VAL A 323 -3.64 -47.32 12.23
C VAL A 323 -2.64 -48.05 11.37
#